data_22c98aa8fdc99ff031873519d7e4be5a
#
_entry.id   22c98aa8fdc99ff031873519d7e4be5a
#
_cell.length_a   1.000
_cell.length_b   1.000
_cell.length_c   1.000
_cell.angle_alpha   90.00
_cell.angle_beta   90.00
_cell.angle_gamma   90.00
#
_symmetry.space_group_name_H-M   'P 1'
#
loop_
_entity.id
_entity.type
_entity.pdbx_description
1 polymer ?
#
loop_
_entity_poly.entity_id
_entity_poly.type
_entity_poly.pdbx_seq_one_letter_code
_entity_poly.pdbx_strand_id
1 'polypeptide(L)'
;VATYYPDRWVLKSSNNADGSGSFGRKAQRKVIVEQLKSEIDTNQAIREDQRGFNVIAVPGYPELISNMINLNTDRNNTAFIIGDTPLRLDGTSTAIQNWANNTAGALDNGEDGLISASDYLGVFYPSGLTTDNTGKSIVVPASHMMMRTLANNDNIAFPWFAPSGTRRGVVDNATAVGYIDSASGEFQTISVTESVRDSMHEVKINPITFFAGAGIVNFGNLTKTSASSALDRINVARLAVYLRTQLDAIAKPFIFEPNDELTRNEIKGAVESF
;
A
#
# COMPACT_ATOMS: atom_id res chain seq x y z
N VAL A 1 32.04 22.74 -7.53
CA VAL A 1 31.50 21.44 -7.95
C VAL A 1 31.33 20.63 -6.68
N ALA A 2 30.09 20.38 -6.27
CA ALA A 2 29.84 19.48 -5.14
C ALA A 2 30.34 18.10 -5.53
N THR A 3 31.37 17.63 -4.84
CA THR A 3 31.90 16.30 -5.08
C THR A 3 30.84 15.30 -4.62
N TYR A 4 30.27 14.60 -5.56
CA TYR A 4 29.30 13.57 -5.26
C TYR A 4 30.00 12.32 -4.72
N TYR A 5 29.68 11.93 -3.50
CA TYR A 5 30.19 10.74 -2.86
C TYR A 5 29.03 9.75 -2.66
N PRO A 6 28.64 8.96 -3.68
CA PRO A 6 27.51 8.06 -3.58
C PRO A 6 27.68 7.05 -2.43
N ASP A 7 28.88 6.57 -2.23
CA ASP A 7 29.18 5.58 -1.20
C ASP A 7 29.06 6.12 0.23
N ARG A 8 29.17 7.44 0.40
CA ARG A 8 29.08 8.09 1.72
C ARG A 8 27.69 7.96 2.35
N TRP A 9 26.67 7.83 1.53
CA TRP A 9 25.27 7.67 1.95
C TRP A 9 24.86 6.21 2.04
N VAL A 10 25.55 5.34 1.32
CA VAL A 10 25.25 3.91 1.22
C VAL A 10 26.08 3.11 2.23
N LEU A 11 27.29 3.58 2.54
CA LEU A 11 28.11 2.92 3.56
C LEU A 11 27.40 2.95 4.91
N LYS A 12 27.36 1.80 5.57
CA LYS A 12 26.94 1.66 6.97
C LYS A 12 27.79 2.63 7.80
N SER A 13 27.31 3.86 7.98
CA SER A 13 27.83 4.65 9.09
C SER A 13 27.38 3.93 10.36
N SER A 14 28.20 3.99 11.41
CA SER A 14 27.92 3.38 12.71
C SER A 14 26.49 3.67 13.15
N ASN A 15 25.85 2.71 13.76
CA ASN A 15 24.54 2.92 14.40
C ASN A 15 24.62 4.09 15.38
N ASN A 16 23.54 4.85 15.52
CA ASN A 16 23.42 5.82 16.59
C ASN A 16 23.62 5.12 17.95
N ALA A 17 23.99 5.88 18.98
CA ALA A 17 24.20 5.34 20.31
C ALA A 17 22.98 4.62 20.92
N ASP A 18 21.79 4.94 20.44
CA ASP A 18 20.52 4.31 20.81
C ASP A 18 20.19 3.03 20.02
N GLY A 19 21.13 2.56 19.18
CA GLY A 19 20.90 1.39 18.29
C GLY A 19 20.07 1.68 17.04
N SER A 20 19.53 2.88 16.88
CA SER A 20 18.81 3.26 15.66
C SER A 20 19.76 3.31 14.45
N GLY A 21 19.22 3.09 13.26
CA GLY A 21 20.02 3.05 12.04
C GLY A 21 20.87 4.30 11.81
N SER A 22 21.89 4.18 10.96
CA SER A 22 22.89 5.21 10.74
C SER A 22 22.29 6.56 10.33
N PHE A 23 22.86 7.65 10.84
CA PHE A 23 22.46 9.01 10.51
C PHE A 23 22.48 9.28 9.00
N GLY A 24 23.49 8.76 8.28
CA GLY A 24 23.60 8.91 6.82
C GLY A 24 22.41 8.30 6.08
N ARG A 25 21.95 7.13 6.48
CA ARG A 25 20.77 6.47 5.91
C ARG A 25 19.49 7.28 6.14
N LYS A 26 19.28 7.81 7.35
CA LYS A 26 18.11 8.64 7.66
C LYS A 26 18.11 9.93 6.86
N ALA A 27 19.25 10.58 6.72
CA ALA A 27 19.38 11.82 5.93
C ALA A 27 19.12 11.55 4.45
N GLN A 28 19.67 10.48 3.88
CA GLN A 28 19.42 10.08 2.50
C GLN A 28 17.94 9.80 2.27
N ARG A 29 17.31 9.01 3.15
CA ARG A 29 15.89 8.69 3.08
C ARG A 29 15.04 9.96 3.12
N LYS A 30 15.34 10.91 4.02
CA LYS A 30 14.62 12.18 4.11
C LYS A 30 14.65 12.95 2.80
N VAL A 31 15.80 13.09 2.17
CA VAL A 31 15.93 13.80 0.87
C VAL A 31 15.10 13.11 -0.22
N ILE A 32 15.14 11.79 -0.28
CA ILE A 32 14.34 11.00 -1.25
C ILE A 32 12.85 11.18 -0.99
N VAL A 33 12.42 11.07 0.26
CA VAL A 33 11.01 11.23 0.64
C VAL A 33 10.48 12.63 0.30
N GLU A 34 11.23 13.68 0.62
CA GLU A 34 10.85 15.06 0.28
C GLU A 34 10.71 15.27 -1.23
N GLN A 35 11.64 14.72 -2.02
CA GLN A 35 11.53 14.79 -3.48
C GLN A 35 10.33 14.01 -4.01
N LEU A 36 10.08 12.80 -3.50
CA LEU A 36 8.92 12.00 -3.90
C LEU A 36 7.59 12.67 -3.50
N LYS A 37 7.50 13.29 -2.32
CA LYS A 37 6.34 14.09 -1.91
C LYS A 37 6.09 15.22 -2.91
N SER A 38 7.14 16.00 -3.22
CA SER A 38 7.06 17.09 -4.18
C SER A 38 6.57 16.60 -5.56
N GLU A 39 7.11 15.49 -6.07
CA GLU A 39 6.69 14.94 -7.36
C GLU A 39 5.23 14.47 -7.36
N ILE A 40 4.79 13.79 -6.31
CA ILE A 40 3.39 13.34 -6.21
C ILE A 40 2.45 14.53 -6.14
N ASP A 41 2.80 15.58 -5.38
CA ASP A 41 1.92 16.73 -5.14
C ASP A 41 1.86 17.70 -6.32
N THR A 42 2.93 17.83 -7.09
CA THR A 42 3.03 18.83 -8.17
C THR A 42 2.81 18.25 -9.57
N ASN A 43 2.96 16.95 -9.76
CA ASN A 43 2.85 16.33 -11.08
C ASN A 43 1.40 16.26 -11.56
N GLN A 44 1.05 17.12 -12.52
CA GLN A 44 -0.28 17.16 -13.10
C GLN A 44 -0.57 15.95 -14.00
N ALA A 45 0.46 15.39 -14.66
CA ALA A 45 0.27 14.28 -15.61
C ALA A 45 -0.29 13.01 -14.97
N ILE A 46 -0.07 12.77 -13.66
CA ILE A 46 -0.65 11.65 -12.93
C ILE A 46 -2.07 11.94 -12.43
N ARG A 47 -2.54 13.20 -12.51
CA ARG A 47 -3.89 13.63 -12.14
C ARG A 47 -4.85 13.67 -13.33
N GLU A 48 -4.30 13.71 -14.54
CA GLU A 48 -5.11 13.78 -15.75
C GLU A 48 -5.89 12.50 -16.01
N ASP A 49 -7.12 12.64 -16.47
CA ASP A 49 -8.03 11.54 -16.82
C ASP A 49 -7.51 10.64 -17.95
N GLN A 50 -6.60 11.16 -18.78
CA GLN A 50 -6.00 10.39 -19.88
C GLN A 50 -5.14 9.21 -19.38
N ARG A 51 -4.65 9.27 -18.14
CA ARG A 51 -3.89 8.20 -17.50
C ARG A 51 -4.79 7.40 -16.56
N GLY A 52 -5.45 6.39 -17.12
CA GLY A 52 -6.26 5.46 -16.33
C GLY A 52 -5.36 4.49 -15.53
N PHE A 53 -5.56 4.46 -14.22
CA PHE A 53 -5.01 3.44 -13.32
C PHE A 53 -5.97 3.22 -12.15
N ASN A 54 -5.96 2.02 -11.61
CA ASN A 54 -6.86 1.60 -10.52
C ASN A 54 -6.12 1.20 -9.24
N VAL A 55 -4.79 1.33 -9.24
CA VAL A 55 -3.93 1.03 -8.07
C VAL A 55 -2.85 2.09 -7.95
N ILE A 56 -2.60 2.53 -6.72
CA ILE A 56 -1.51 3.43 -6.36
C ILE A 56 -0.65 2.73 -5.31
N ALA A 57 0.67 2.72 -5.53
CA ALA A 57 1.62 2.25 -4.53
C ALA A 57 2.96 2.97 -4.68
N VAL A 58 3.61 3.25 -3.55
CA VAL A 58 5.00 3.70 -3.50
C VAL A 58 5.76 2.74 -2.58
N PRO A 59 6.35 1.68 -3.17
CA PRO A 59 6.90 0.59 -2.39
C PRO A 59 8.01 1.02 -1.43
N GLY A 60 7.86 0.67 -0.14
CA GLY A 60 8.87 0.91 0.88
C GLY A 60 8.86 2.31 1.52
N TYR A 61 7.88 3.16 1.18
CA TYR A 61 7.80 4.52 1.69
C TYR A 61 6.45 4.80 2.38
N PRO A 62 6.24 4.36 3.63
CA PRO A 62 5.02 4.63 4.37
C PRO A 62 4.79 6.13 4.62
N GLU A 63 5.83 6.96 4.52
CA GLU A 63 5.76 8.41 4.63
C GLU A 63 4.93 9.08 3.52
N LEU A 64 4.70 8.38 2.41
CA LEU A 64 3.97 8.89 1.25
C LEU A 64 2.48 8.52 1.23
N ILE A 65 2.01 7.79 2.26
CA ILE A 65 0.61 7.36 2.32
C ILE A 65 -0.35 8.56 2.25
N SER A 66 -0.07 9.64 2.97
CA SER A 66 -0.88 10.86 2.92
C SER A 66 -0.94 11.49 1.53
N ASN A 67 0.22 11.57 0.84
CA ASN A 67 0.29 12.12 -0.52
C ASN A 67 -0.44 11.21 -1.54
N MET A 68 -0.37 9.89 -1.37
CA MET A 68 -1.14 8.94 -2.18
C MET A 68 -2.65 9.10 -1.97
N ILE A 69 -3.10 9.34 -0.72
CA ILE A 69 -4.50 9.60 -0.41
C ILE A 69 -4.96 10.91 -1.05
N ASN A 70 -4.17 11.98 -0.96
CA ASN A 70 -4.47 13.25 -1.60
C ASN A 70 -4.58 13.11 -3.13
N LEU A 71 -3.59 12.45 -3.75
CA LEU A 71 -3.63 12.13 -5.18
C LEU A 71 -4.90 11.36 -5.57
N ASN A 72 -5.28 10.36 -4.78
CA ASN A 72 -6.49 9.59 -5.06
C ASN A 72 -7.77 10.41 -4.89
N THR A 73 -7.80 11.32 -3.91
CA THR A 73 -8.91 12.25 -3.69
C THR A 73 -9.05 13.23 -4.86
N ASP A 74 -7.94 13.80 -5.34
CA ASP A 74 -7.91 14.67 -6.53
C ASP A 74 -8.45 13.95 -7.78
N ARG A 75 -8.30 12.63 -7.84
CA ARG A 75 -8.82 11.75 -8.90
C ARG A 75 -10.20 11.15 -8.59
N ASN A 76 -10.97 11.73 -7.69
CA ASN A 76 -12.30 11.24 -7.29
C ASN A 76 -12.31 9.79 -6.76
N ASN A 77 -11.23 9.35 -6.10
CA ASN A 77 -11.08 8.00 -5.55
C ASN A 77 -11.28 6.89 -6.60
N THR A 78 -10.64 7.04 -7.75
CA THR A 78 -10.67 6.07 -8.85
C THR A 78 -9.56 5.01 -8.77
N ALA A 79 -8.82 4.97 -7.66
CA ALA A 79 -7.78 3.98 -7.42
C ALA A 79 -7.82 3.42 -5.99
N PHE A 80 -7.29 2.22 -5.83
CA PHE A 80 -7.04 1.60 -4.53
C PHE A 80 -5.56 1.79 -4.15
N ILE A 81 -5.29 2.17 -2.90
CA ILE A 81 -3.95 2.46 -2.40
C ILE A 81 -3.42 1.26 -1.65
N ILE A 82 -2.23 0.79 -2.03
CA ILE A 82 -1.50 -0.24 -1.31
C ILE A 82 -0.44 0.45 -0.45
N GLY A 83 -0.66 0.45 0.86
CA GLY A 83 0.25 1.03 1.85
C GLY A 83 1.18 0.00 2.44
N ASP A 84 2.41 0.42 2.71
CA ASP A 84 3.43 -0.36 3.40
C ASP A 84 3.51 0.01 4.88
N THR A 85 4.00 -0.95 5.65
CA THR A 85 4.60 -0.70 6.95
C THR A 85 6.10 -0.43 6.80
N PRO A 86 6.76 0.22 7.79
CA PRO A 86 8.21 0.36 7.76
C PRO A 86 8.91 -1.00 7.63
N LEU A 87 9.94 -1.08 6.78
CA LEU A 87 10.73 -2.30 6.58
C LEU A 87 11.42 -2.78 7.87
N ARG A 88 11.60 -1.87 8.83
CA ARG A 88 12.24 -2.12 10.12
C ARG A 88 11.25 -2.21 11.29
N LEU A 89 9.97 -2.35 10.99
CA LEU A 89 8.95 -2.55 12.01
C LEU A 89 9.10 -3.96 12.60
N ASP A 90 9.36 -4.02 13.90
CA ASP A 90 9.47 -5.28 14.64
C ASP A 90 8.18 -6.09 14.54
N GLY A 91 8.30 -7.41 14.48
CA GLY A 91 7.19 -8.36 14.37
C GLY A 91 6.38 -8.58 15.65
N THR A 92 6.62 -7.82 16.71
CA THR A 92 5.83 -7.90 17.95
C THR A 92 4.48 -7.20 17.78
N SER A 93 3.43 -7.75 18.38
CA SER A 93 2.08 -7.16 18.37
C SER A 93 2.11 -5.70 18.87
N THR A 94 2.89 -5.42 19.92
CA THR A 94 3.02 -4.09 20.51
C THR A 94 3.63 -3.09 19.52
N ALA A 95 4.70 -3.45 18.83
CA ALA A 95 5.33 -2.56 17.86
C ALA A 95 4.39 -2.24 16.69
N ILE A 96 3.69 -3.25 16.18
CA ILE A 96 2.73 -3.12 15.08
C ILE A 96 1.56 -2.21 15.50
N GLN A 97 0.98 -2.43 16.68
CA GLN A 97 -0.12 -1.61 17.20
C GLN A 97 0.32 -0.17 17.48
N ASN A 98 1.50 0.04 18.05
CA ASN A 98 2.04 1.38 18.30
C ASN A 98 2.23 2.18 17.03
N TRP A 99 2.79 1.57 15.99
CA TRP A 99 2.94 2.21 14.70
C TRP A 99 1.58 2.51 14.04
N ALA A 100 0.68 1.54 14.02
CA ALA A 100 -0.63 1.65 13.39
C ALA A 100 -1.56 2.68 14.03
N ASN A 101 -1.41 2.89 15.35
CA ASN A 101 -2.17 3.86 16.15
C ASN A 101 -1.43 5.20 16.30
N ASN A 102 -0.27 5.36 15.67
CA ASN A 102 0.56 6.56 15.77
C ASN A 102 0.86 6.97 17.24
N THR A 103 1.22 6.01 18.06
CA THR A 103 1.47 6.25 19.49
C THR A 103 2.67 7.18 19.70
N ALA A 104 3.62 7.19 18.77
CA ALA A 104 4.77 8.10 18.78
C ALA A 104 4.39 9.56 18.50
N GLY A 105 3.16 9.84 18.05
CA GLY A 105 2.71 11.19 17.72
C GLY A 105 3.39 11.77 16.48
N ALA A 106 3.74 10.91 15.50
CA ALA A 106 4.28 11.37 14.22
C ALA A 106 3.28 12.29 13.52
N LEU A 107 3.76 13.41 12.98
CA LEU A 107 2.93 14.38 12.27
C LEU A 107 3.12 14.30 10.74
N ASP A 108 4.33 14.01 10.30
CA ASP A 108 4.74 14.06 8.89
C ASP A 108 5.69 12.94 8.47
N ASN A 109 6.04 12.07 9.42
CA ASN A 109 6.95 10.94 9.19
C ASN A 109 6.23 9.60 9.38
N GLY A 110 5.72 9.02 8.32
CA GLY A 110 5.02 7.73 8.34
C GLY A 110 5.91 6.53 8.68
N GLU A 111 7.23 6.68 8.75
CA GLU A 111 8.12 5.63 9.28
C GLU A 111 7.98 5.50 10.81
N ASP A 112 7.71 6.61 11.50
CA ASP A 112 7.56 6.64 12.97
C ASP A 112 6.12 6.32 13.43
N GLY A 113 5.12 6.52 12.58
CA GLY A 113 3.73 6.20 12.88
C GLY A 113 2.79 6.46 11.71
N LEU A 114 1.73 5.68 11.60
CA LEU A 114 0.73 5.86 10.55
C LEU A 114 -0.13 7.09 10.84
N ILE A 115 -0.04 8.11 10.00
CA ILE A 115 -0.67 9.42 10.20
C ILE A 115 -1.99 9.62 9.46
N SER A 116 -2.35 8.70 8.56
CA SER A 116 -3.50 8.86 7.67
C SER A 116 -4.32 7.59 7.59
N ALA A 117 -5.62 7.76 7.39
CA ALA A 117 -6.59 6.70 7.17
C ALA A 117 -7.44 7.02 5.94
N SER A 118 -7.87 5.98 5.22
CA SER A 118 -8.77 6.11 4.06
C SER A 118 -9.51 4.80 3.82
N ASP A 119 -10.72 4.90 3.30
CA ASP A 119 -11.54 3.77 2.86
C ASP A 119 -10.96 3.05 1.63
N TYR A 120 -10.04 3.71 0.93
CA TYR A 120 -9.36 3.18 -0.27
C TYR A 120 -7.91 2.78 -0.01
N LEU A 121 -7.48 2.71 1.26
CA LEU A 121 -6.14 2.33 1.68
C LEU A 121 -6.15 0.94 2.32
N GLY A 122 -5.35 0.02 1.80
CA GLY A 122 -5.00 -1.24 2.47
C GLY A 122 -3.54 -1.21 2.90
N VAL A 123 -3.27 -1.44 4.18
CA VAL A 123 -1.90 -1.53 4.73
C VAL A 123 -1.55 -2.98 4.99
N PHE A 124 -0.35 -3.38 4.61
CA PHE A 124 0.11 -4.78 4.66
C PHE A 124 1.41 -4.92 5.46
N TYR A 125 1.56 -6.04 6.14
CA TYR A 125 2.72 -6.44 6.92
C TYR A 125 2.85 -7.97 6.92
N PRO A 126 4.04 -8.56 6.94
CA PRO A 126 5.38 -7.97 6.92
C PRO A 126 5.94 -7.81 5.49
N SER A 127 7.20 -7.37 5.43
CA SER A 127 8.00 -7.36 4.20
C SER A 127 8.37 -8.77 3.75
N GLY A 128 8.77 -8.92 2.50
CA GLY A 128 9.20 -10.20 1.93
C GLY A 128 10.70 -10.24 1.60
N LEU A 129 11.20 -11.44 1.47
CA LEU A 129 12.52 -11.73 0.89
C LEU A 129 12.32 -12.34 -0.49
N THR A 130 12.98 -11.82 -1.49
CA THR A 130 12.98 -12.37 -2.85
C THR A 130 14.40 -12.38 -3.43
N THR A 131 14.53 -12.80 -4.67
CA THR A 131 15.82 -12.86 -5.36
C THR A 131 15.76 -11.95 -6.58
N ASP A 132 16.79 -11.12 -6.76
CA ASP A 132 16.93 -10.29 -7.94
C ASP A 132 17.37 -11.09 -9.17
N ASN A 133 17.48 -10.42 -10.32
CA ASN A 133 17.87 -11.04 -11.58
C ASN A 133 19.33 -11.57 -11.58
N THR A 134 20.12 -11.21 -10.57
CA THR A 134 21.52 -11.68 -10.41
C THR A 134 21.65 -12.85 -9.44
N GLY A 135 20.52 -13.28 -8.83
CA GLY A 135 20.49 -14.35 -7.82
C GLY A 135 20.75 -13.86 -6.40
N LYS A 136 20.85 -12.55 -6.17
CA LYS A 136 21.05 -11.97 -4.85
C LYS A 136 19.72 -11.80 -4.11
N SER A 137 19.69 -12.20 -2.84
CA SER A 137 18.53 -11.98 -1.98
C SER A 137 18.34 -10.49 -1.68
N ILE A 138 17.13 -10.00 -1.88
CA ILE A 138 16.71 -8.63 -1.60
C ILE A 138 15.44 -8.62 -0.77
N VAL A 139 15.30 -7.60 0.10
CA VAL A 139 14.10 -7.37 0.87
C VAL A 139 13.17 -6.49 0.05
N VAL A 140 11.93 -6.94 -0.09
CA VAL A 140 10.87 -6.22 -0.81
C VAL A 140 9.75 -5.82 0.14
N PRO A 141 9.18 -4.62 -0.01
CA PRO A 141 8.06 -4.19 0.82
C PRO A 141 6.78 -4.99 0.52
N ALA A 142 5.85 -4.97 1.45
CA ALA A 142 4.59 -5.69 1.35
C ALA A 142 3.77 -5.28 0.11
N SER A 143 3.80 -3.99 -0.26
CA SER A 143 3.11 -3.48 -1.46
C SER A 143 3.63 -4.12 -2.75
N HIS A 144 4.93 -4.39 -2.86
CA HIS A 144 5.50 -5.09 -4.01
C HIS A 144 4.90 -6.50 -4.18
N MET A 145 4.76 -7.22 -3.06
CA MET A 145 4.11 -8.53 -3.05
C MET A 145 2.63 -8.42 -3.44
N MET A 146 1.93 -7.48 -2.82
CA MET A 146 0.50 -7.31 -3.02
C MET A 146 0.12 -6.78 -4.40
N MET A 147 0.93 -5.95 -5.04
CA MET A 147 0.68 -5.53 -6.43
C MET A 147 0.57 -6.74 -7.36
N ARG A 148 1.48 -7.71 -7.23
CA ARG A 148 1.43 -8.93 -8.03
C ARG A 148 0.22 -9.81 -7.67
N THR A 149 -0.07 -9.97 -6.39
CA THR A 149 -1.23 -10.74 -5.92
C THR A 149 -2.54 -10.13 -6.42
N LEU A 150 -2.68 -8.80 -6.38
CA LEU A 150 -3.85 -8.10 -6.92
C LEU A 150 -3.96 -8.25 -8.44
N ALA A 151 -2.86 -8.08 -9.18
CA ALA A 151 -2.85 -8.27 -10.62
C ALA A 151 -3.21 -9.70 -11.03
N ASN A 152 -2.68 -10.70 -10.33
CA ASN A 152 -3.04 -12.11 -10.56
C ASN A 152 -4.53 -12.37 -10.25
N ASN A 153 -5.04 -11.79 -9.16
CA ASN A 153 -6.46 -11.90 -8.82
C ASN A 153 -7.35 -11.27 -9.90
N ASP A 154 -6.97 -10.11 -10.43
CA ASP A 154 -7.73 -9.42 -11.48
C ASP A 154 -7.71 -10.17 -12.82
N ASN A 155 -6.65 -10.92 -13.10
CA ASN A 155 -6.56 -11.74 -14.30
C ASN A 155 -7.42 -13.03 -14.23
N ILE A 156 -7.60 -13.57 -13.02
CA ILE A 156 -8.32 -14.85 -12.81
C ILE A 156 -9.79 -14.61 -12.47
N ALA A 157 -10.08 -13.48 -11.83
CA ALA A 157 -11.39 -13.11 -11.30
C ALA A 157 -11.64 -11.61 -11.55
N PHE A 158 -12.72 -11.11 -11.01
CA PHE A 158 -13.01 -9.67 -11.09
C PHE A 158 -12.33 -8.89 -9.94
N PRO A 159 -12.08 -7.58 -10.11
CA PRO A 159 -11.43 -6.73 -9.10
C PRO A 159 -12.12 -6.72 -7.72
N TRP A 160 -13.39 -7.03 -7.66
CA TRP A 160 -14.17 -7.08 -6.41
C TRP A 160 -14.16 -8.44 -5.69
N PHE A 161 -13.37 -9.39 -6.16
CA PHE A 161 -13.09 -10.59 -5.37
C PHE A 161 -11.99 -10.30 -4.35
N ALA A 162 -12.16 -10.82 -3.13
CA ALA A 162 -11.16 -10.62 -2.07
C ALA A 162 -9.80 -11.23 -2.45
N PRO A 163 -8.72 -10.43 -2.49
CA PRO A 163 -7.37 -10.92 -2.79
C PRO A 163 -6.73 -11.53 -1.55
N SER A 164 -7.43 -12.46 -0.91
CA SER A 164 -7.07 -12.99 0.40
C SER A 164 -7.31 -14.48 0.51
N GLY A 165 -6.62 -15.10 1.47
CA GLY A 165 -6.72 -16.52 1.77
C GLY A 165 -6.00 -17.40 0.76
N THR A 166 -6.08 -18.70 0.97
CA THR A 166 -5.31 -19.72 0.24
C THR A 166 -5.70 -19.88 -1.23
N ARG A 167 -6.84 -19.32 -1.64
CA ARG A 167 -7.32 -19.44 -3.01
C ARG A 167 -6.88 -18.28 -3.91
N ARG A 168 -6.90 -17.03 -3.42
CA ARG A 168 -6.65 -15.81 -4.22
C ARG A 168 -5.60 -14.88 -3.61
N GLY A 169 -5.23 -15.10 -2.35
CA GLY A 169 -4.24 -14.30 -1.63
C GLY A 169 -2.84 -14.89 -1.68
N VAL A 170 -2.57 -15.86 -2.56
CA VAL A 170 -1.24 -16.48 -2.66
C VAL A 170 -0.21 -15.45 -3.16
N VAL A 171 0.89 -15.35 -2.43
CA VAL A 171 2.04 -14.50 -2.73
C VAL A 171 3.13 -15.39 -3.32
N ASP A 172 3.36 -15.29 -4.63
CA ASP A 172 4.28 -16.14 -5.38
C ASP A 172 5.64 -15.49 -5.69
N ASN A 173 5.80 -14.22 -5.29
CA ASN A 173 7.02 -13.43 -5.55
C ASN A 173 7.86 -13.16 -4.29
N ALA A 174 7.66 -13.94 -3.23
CA ALA A 174 8.48 -13.92 -2.04
C ALA A 174 8.77 -15.34 -1.55
N THR A 175 9.98 -15.56 -1.03
CA THR A 175 10.44 -16.86 -0.48
C THR A 175 10.30 -16.92 1.03
N ALA A 176 10.31 -15.79 1.71
CA ALA A 176 10.12 -15.67 3.15
C ALA A 176 9.47 -14.31 3.48
N VAL A 177 8.90 -14.20 4.67
CA VAL A 177 8.35 -12.95 5.19
C VAL A 177 9.01 -12.57 6.51
N GLY A 178 9.19 -11.26 6.73
CA GLY A 178 9.90 -10.77 7.90
C GLY A 178 10.13 -9.27 7.86
N TYR A 179 11.11 -8.81 8.60
CA TYR A 179 11.49 -7.41 8.70
C TYR A 179 13.02 -7.26 8.77
N ILE A 180 13.51 -6.04 8.60
CA ILE A 180 14.94 -5.75 8.79
C ILE A 180 15.14 -5.35 10.25
N ASP A 181 15.91 -6.12 10.98
CA ASP A 181 16.25 -5.78 12.36
C ASP A 181 17.03 -4.45 12.41
N SER A 182 16.62 -3.57 13.32
CA SER A 182 17.19 -2.23 13.42
C SER A 182 18.63 -2.23 13.96
N ALA A 183 18.97 -3.21 14.80
CA ALA A 183 20.29 -3.31 15.39
C ALA A 183 21.32 -3.96 14.45
N SER A 184 21.00 -5.10 13.87
CA SER A 184 21.92 -5.83 12.98
C SER A 184 21.88 -5.35 11.54
N GLY A 185 20.74 -4.80 11.10
CA GLY A 185 20.48 -4.48 9.69
C GLY A 185 20.21 -5.69 8.81
N GLU A 186 20.10 -6.89 9.39
CA GLU A 186 19.85 -8.15 8.70
C GLU A 186 18.35 -8.45 8.64
N PHE A 187 17.94 -9.21 7.62
CA PHE A 187 16.56 -9.67 7.51
C PHE A 187 16.27 -10.77 8.54
N GLN A 188 15.22 -10.55 9.33
CA GLN A 188 14.72 -11.51 10.31
C GLN A 188 13.40 -12.09 9.81
N THR A 189 13.37 -13.40 9.61
CA THR A 189 12.15 -14.11 9.26
C THR A 189 11.23 -14.20 10.48
N ILE A 190 9.94 -13.92 10.29
CA ILE A 190 8.95 -14.04 11.36
C ILE A 190 7.85 -15.02 10.99
N SER A 191 7.28 -15.64 12.03
CA SER A 191 6.03 -16.38 11.94
C SER A 191 4.91 -15.52 12.50
N VAL A 192 4.00 -15.09 11.64
CA VAL A 192 2.83 -14.31 12.04
C VAL A 192 1.81 -15.27 12.65
N THR A 193 1.89 -15.46 13.98
CA THR A 193 1.01 -16.35 14.74
C THR A 193 -0.43 -15.83 14.76
N GLU A 194 -1.38 -16.66 15.21
CA GLU A 194 -2.79 -16.27 15.33
C GLU A 194 -2.95 -15.02 16.21
N SER A 195 -2.33 -15.01 17.38
CA SER A 195 -2.36 -13.84 18.28
C SER A 195 -1.84 -12.55 17.65
N VAL A 196 -0.77 -12.63 16.84
CA VAL A 196 -0.24 -11.47 16.12
C VAL A 196 -1.22 -11.04 15.03
N ARG A 197 -1.85 -12.00 14.31
CA ARG A 197 -2.86 -11.67 13.29
C ARG A 197 -4.09 -10.98 13.91
N ASP A 198 -4.56 -11.43 15.08
CA ASP A 198 -5.67 -10.81 15.79
C ASP A 198 -5.33 -9.37 16.18
N SER A 199 -4.14 -9.15 16.74
CA SER A 199 -3.65 -7.80 17.06
C SER A 199 -3.53 -6.90 15.82
N MET A 200 -3.14 -7.45 14.67
CA MET A 200 -3.11 -6.72 13.41
C MET A 200 -4.51 -6.39 12.90
N HIS A 201 -5.45 -7.32 13.05
CA HIS A 201 -6.84 -7.11 12.66
C HIS A 201 -7.49 -5.97 13.44
N GLU A 202 -7.25 -5.87 14.75
CA GLU A 202 -7.74 -4.77 15.60
C GLU A 202 -7.31 -3.38 15.07
N VAL A 203 -6.08 -3.28 14.58
CA VAL A 203 -5.53 -2.03 14.02
C VAL A 203 -5.66 -1.93 12.50
N LYS A 204 -6.42 -2.83 11.86
CA LYS A 204 -6.70 -2.85 10.42
C LYS A 204 -5.43 -2.90 9.55
N ILE A 205 -4.47 -3.74 9.93
CA ILE A 205 -3.31 -4.11 9.13
C ILE A 205 -3.53 -5.52 8.60
N ASN A 206 -3.26 -5.74 7.31
CA ASN A 206 -3.47 -7.02 6.66
C ASN A 206 -2.22 -7.91 6.78
N PRO A 207 -2.31 -9.08 7.43
CA PRO A 207 -1.18 -9.96 7.60
C PRO A 207 -0.86 -10.74 6.32
N ILE A 208 0.42 -10.78 5.97
CA ILE A 208 0.99 -11.73 5.01
C ILE A 208 1.71 -12.80 5.82
N THR A 209 1.28 -14.06 5.70
CA THR A 209 1.77 -15.13 6.56
C THR A 209 1.96 -16.43 5.80
N PHE A 210 2.77 -17.32 6.34
CA PHE A 210 3.00 -18.65 5.78
C PHE A 210 2.00 -19.66 6.36
N PHE A 211 1.36 -20.41 5.47
CA PHE A 211 0.54 -21.57 5.83
C PHE A 211 1.11 -22.85 5.20
N ALA A 212 1.22 -23.89 6.01
CA ALA A 212 1.63 -25.20 5.51
C ALA A 212 0.66 -25.68 4.42
N GLY A 213 1.20 -26.05 3.26
CA GLY A 213 0.42 -26.51 2.11
C GLY A 213 -0.11 -25.41 1.18
N ALA A 214 -0.11 -24.15 1.60
CA ALA A 214 -0.53 -23.02 0.76
C ALA A 214 0.61 -22.02 0.44
N GLY A 215 1.70 -22.08 1.21
CA GLY A 215 2.81 -21.13 1.08
C GLY A 215 2.53 -19.80 1.75
N ILE A 216 3.12 -18.75 1.21
CA ILE A 216 2.91 -17.37 1.69
C ILE A 216 1.60 -16.85 1.12
N VAL A 217 0.73 -16.35 1.98
CA VAL A 217 -0.58 -15.81 1.58
C VAL A 217 -0.90 -14.51 2.32
N ASN A 218 -1.57 -13.61 1.63
CA ASN A 218 -2.27 -12.51 2.29
C ASN A 218 -3.51 -13.05 2.99
N PHE A 219 -3.59 -12.87 4.31
CA PHE A 219 -4.71 -13.35 5.13
C PHE A 219 -5.54 -12.22 5.74
N GLY A 220 -5.53 -11.04 5.09
CA GLY A 220 -6.31 -9.87 5.48
C GLY A 220 -7.09 -9.29 4.30
N ASN A 221 -8.21 -8.63 4.61
CA ASN A 221 -9.07 -7.97 3.62
C ASN A 221 -9.67 -6.66 4.18
N LEU A 222 -8.89 -5.94 5.00
CA LEU A 222 -9.34 -4.72 5.66
C LEU A 222 -8.76 -3.47 5.01
N THR A 223 -9.58 -2.44 4.89
CA THR A 223 -9.11 -1.09 4.61
C THR A 223 -8.76 -0.35 5.89
N LYS A 224 -7.86 0.61 5.81
CA LYS A 224 -7.50 1.48 6.95
C LYS A 224 -8.48 2.65 7.07
N THR A 225 -9.77 2.34 7.17
CA THR A 225 -10.82 3.34 7.40
C THR A 225 -10.84 3.80 8.86
N SER A 226 -11.20 5.05 9.10
CA SER A 226 -11.37 5.60 10.46
C SER A 226 -12.71 5.21 11.09
N ALA A 227 -13.74 4.97 10.27
CA ALA A 227 -15.09 4.61 10.71
C ALA A 227 -15.49 3.24 10.16
N SER A 228 -16.38 2.54 10.84
CA SER A 228 -16.96 1.31 10.30
C SER A 228 -17.96 1.66 9.20
N SER A 229 -17.75 1.09 8.02
CA SER A 229 -18.60 1.31 6.84
C SER A 229 -18.57 0.07 5.94
N ALA A 230 -19.39 0.06 4.89
CA ALA A 230 -19.33 -0.98 3.87
C ALA A 230 -17.96 -1.03 3.15
N LEU A 231 -17.21 0.08 3.15
CA LEU A 231 -15.88 0.21 2.54
C LEU A 231 -14.74 -0.26 3.48
N ASP A 232 -15.04 -0.86 4.62
CA ASP A 232 -14.01 -1.40 5.52
C ASP A 232 -13.35 -2.69 4.99
N ARG A 233 -13.75 -3.15 3.81
CA ARG A 233 -13.21 -4.33 3.11
C ARG A 233 -12.57 -3.94 1.79
N ILE A 234 -11.36 -4.47 1.53
CA ILE A 234 -10.60 -4.21 0.29
C ILE A 234 -11.40 -4.54 -0.95
N ASN A 235 -12.07 -5.67 -0.97
CA ASN A 235 -12.88 -6.09 -2.11
C ASN A 235 -14.03 -5.13 -2.41
N VAL A 236 -14.70 -4.60 -1.39
CA VAL A 236 -15.79 -3.63 -1.56
C VAL A 236 -15.24 -2.26 -2.00
N ALA A 237 -14.11 -1.81 -1.42
CA ALA A 237 -13.45 -0.59 -1.85
C ALA A 237 -13.02 -0.68 -3.33
N ARG A 238 -12.49 -1.82 -3.76
CA ARG A 238 -12.11 -2.07 -5.16
C ARG A 238 -13.32 -2.16 -6.10
N LEU A 239 -14.45 -2.70 -5.62
CA LEU A 239 -15.71 -2.63 -6.36
C LEU A 239 -16.14 -1.18 -6.57
N ALA A 240 -16.09 -0.35 -5.53
CA ALA A 240 -16.43 1.07 -5.63
C ALA A 240 -15.52 1.82 -6.62
N VAL A 241 -14.20 1.54 -6.62
CA VAL A 241 -13.24 2.06 -7.61
C VAL A 241 -13.65 1.66 -9.03
N TYR A 242 -13.96 0.39 -9.24
CA TYR A 242 -14.39 -0.12 -10.55
C TYR A 242 -15.69 0.55 -11.02
N LEU A 243 -16.71 0.60 -10.16
CA LEU A 243 -17.99 1.24 -10.48
C LEU A 243 -17.83 2.71 -10.83
N ARG A 244 -17.02 3.47 -10.07
CA ARG A 244 -16.75 4.89 -10.37
C ARG A 244 -16.14 5.06 -11.75
N THR A 245 -15.13 4.28 -12.09
CA THR A 245 -14.47 4.37 -13.39
C THR A 245 -15.42 4.04 -14.54
N GLN A 246 -16.26 3.02 -14.38
CA GLN A 246 -17.23 2.62 -15.41
C GLN A 246 -18.38 3.61 -15.56
N LEU A 247 -18.94 4.08 -14.45
CA LEU A 247 -20.02 5.07 -14.45
C LEU A 247 -19.54 6.42 -15.01
N ASP A 248 -18.31 6.83 -14.72
CA ASP A 248 -17.72 8.02 -15.31
C ASP A 248 -17.62 7.90 -16.85
N ALA A 249 -17.18 6.74 -17.34
CA ALA A 249 -17.10 6.46 -18.77
C ALA A 249 -18.50 6.47 -19.43
N ILE A 250 -19.51 5.92 -18.77
CA ILE A 250 -20.91 5.95 -19.24
C ILE A 250 -21.46 7.38 -19.24
N ALA A 251 -21.13 8.20 -18.24
CA ALA A 251 -21.66 9.55 -18.09
C ALA A 251 -21.01 10.58 -19.02
N LYS A 252 -19.76 10.38 -19.43
CA LYS A 252 -19.01 11.34 -20.28
C LYS A 252 -19.74 11.80 -21.54
N PRO A 253 -20.42 10.96 -22.33
CA PRO A 253 -21.16 11.40 -23.51
C PRO A 253 -22.30 12.38 -23.21
N PHE A 254 -22.85 12.34 -22.01
CA PHE A 254 -24.04 13.11 -21.64
C PHE A 254 -23.73 14.46 -20.95
N ILE A 255 -22.45 14.83 -20.78
CA ILE A 255 -22.04 16.04 -20.02
C ILE A 255 -22.65 17.32 -20.60
N PHE A 256 -22.81 17.40 -21.94
CA PHE A 256 -23.33 18.57 -22.64
C PHE A 256 -24.76 18.39 -23.18
N GLU A 257 -25.39 17.26 -22.87
CA GLU A 257 -26.76 17.02 -23.30
C GLU A 257 -27.75 17.75 -22.40
N PRO A 258 -28.93 18.19 -22.94
CA PRO A 258 -29.98 18.83 -22.18
C PRO A 258 -30.55 17.86 -21.13
N ASN A 259 -30.90 18.41 -19.95
CA ASN A 259 -31.47 17.63 -18.86
C ASN A 259 -32.96 17.41 -19.07
N ASP A 260 -33.34 16.63 -20.05
CA ASP A 260 -34.71 16.24 -20.39
C ASP A 260 -35.00 14.77 -20.03
N GLU A 261 -36.24 14.36 -20.28
CA GLU A 261 -36.68 12.99 -19.97
C GLU A 261 -35.99 11.94 -20.86
N LEU A 262 -35.69 12.29 -22.11
CA LEU A 262 -35.03 11.41 -23.07
C LEU A 262 -33.60 11.08 -22.57
N THR A 263 -32.82 12.12 -22.31
CA THR A 263 -31.42 11.98 -21.80
C THR A 263 -31.37 11.19 -20.49
N ARG A 264 -32.31 11.45 -19.56
CA ARG A 264 -32.36 10.68 -18.29
C ARG A 264 -32.68 9.20 -18.53
N ASN A 265 -33.59 8.89 -19.46
CA ASN A 265 -33.92 7.50 -19.80
C ASN A 265 -32.77 6.80 -20.52
N GLU A 266 -32.01 7.50 -21.36
CA GLU A 266 -30.81 6.97 -22.02
C GLU A 266 -29.72 6.66 -21.00
N ILE A 267 -29.41 7.59 -20.08
CA ILE A 267 -28.45 7.36 -18.99
C ILE A 267 -28.89 6.18 -18.11
N LYS A 268 -30.18 6.15 -17.74
CA LYS A 268 -30.73 5.05 -16.96
C LYS A 268 -30.57 3.71 -17.66
N GLY A 269 -30.93 3.64 -18.95
CA GLY A 269 -30.79 2.44 -19.77
C GLY A 269 -29.32 2.00 -19.89
N ALA A 270 -28.40 2.93 -20.09
CA ALA A 270 -26.96 2.64 -20.14
C ALA A 270 -26.42 2.08 -18.82
N VAL A 271 -26.84 2.64 -17.68
CA VAL A 271 -26.43 2.16 -16.36
C VAL A 271 -27.10 0.82 -15.99
N GLU A 272 -28.37 0.60 -16.35
CA GLU A 272 -29.07 -0.65 -16.10
C GLU A 272 -28.54 -1.81 -16.96
N SER A 273 -27.96 -1.51 -18.13
CA SER A 273 -27.35 -2.51 -19.01
C SER A 273 -25.94 -2.92 -18.59
N PHE A 274 -25.29 -2.13 -17.76
CA PHE A 274 -23.96 -2.37 -17.20
C PHE A 274 -24.04 -3.31 -15.98
#